data_38554fbd515ee0c43493372936919625
#
_entry.id   38554fbd515ee0c43493372936919625
#
_cell.length_a   1.000
_cell.length_b   1.000
_cell.length_c   1.000
_cell.angle_alpha   90.00
_cell.angle_beta   90.00
_cell.angle_gamma   90.00
#
_symmetry.space_group_name_H-M   'P 1'
#
loop_
_entity.id
_entity.type
_entity.pdbx_description
1 polymer ?
#
loop_
_entity_poly.entity_id
_entity_poly.type
_entity_poly.pdbx_seq_one_letter_code
_entity_poly.pdbx_strand_id
1 'polypeptide(L)'
;MVNQADKFAAVTRLFEIEPLTSALIFVRTRLGTGELATELTRRGFPAESLNGDLSQEARERTLNWFRKNTIKVLVATDVAARGLDIDDISHVFNYDLPDYPEIYIHRIGRTGRAGNTGVAISMVTPREKRLLRQIESLIRQPLIKSTLPTEEDIRNHRENELLENVKVWLARGRYAREREMVARLVEEGHDPLEIAAAALKLARADEKQRPLGEVSEVQDASPRRYEKGGKRSSHRSYEDRETVSHEPGMVRLNLNLGRIHGIRPNDVVGTIAFHADIPGHTIGKINIQDKFTLVDVPEKFAARVLAKNGNYSISQQMVNIKPA
;
A
#
# COMPACT_ATOMS: atom_id res chain seq x y z
N MET A 1 -4.12 -1.43 11.98
CA MET A 1 -4.95 -1.30 10.77
C MET A 1 -4.67 0.06 10.16
N VAL A 2 -4.73 0.18 8.82
CA VAL A 2 -4.33 1.36 8.07
C VAL A 2 -5.26 1.54 6.86
N ASN A 3 -5.53 2.78 6.43
CA ASN A 3 -6.21 3.01 5.16
C ASN A 3 -5.28 2.72 3.99
N GLN A 4 -5.83 2.35 2.84
CA GLN A 4 -5.01 1.98 1.66
C GLN A 4 -4.08 3.13 1.23
N ALA A 5 -4.58 4.37 1.27
CA ALA A 5 -3.79 5.56 0.92
C ALA A 5 -2.62 5.83 1.89
N ASP A 6 -2.75 5.40 3.15
CA ASP A 6 -1.82 5.71 4.21
C ASP A 6 -0.74 4.63 4.42
N LYS A 7 -0.80 3.51 3.67
CA LYS A 7 0.16 2.40 3.82
C LYS A 7 1.61 2.83 3.69
N PHE A 8 1.90 3.72 2.74
CA PHE A 8 3.25 4.24 2.53
C PHE A 8 3.73 5.07 3.73
N ALA A 9 2.89 5.99 4.22
CA ALA A 9 3.20 6.78 5.39
C ALA A 9 3.38 5.89 6.65
N ALA A 10 2.56 4.85 6.79
CA ALA A 10 2.67 3.90 7.89
C ALA A 10 3.99 3.11 7.85
N VAL A 11 4.40 2.61 6.68
CA VAL A 11 5.69 1.89 6.52
C VAL A 11 6.86 2.81 6.84
N THR A 12 6.86 4.04 6.32
CA THR A 12 7.96 4.99 6.57
C THR A 12 8.06 5.39 8.03
N ARG A 13 6.94 5.57 8.75
CA ARG A 13 6.94 5.81 10.21
C ARG A 13 7.53 4.63 11.00
N LEU A 14 7.21 3.40 10.61
CA LEU A 14 7.80 2.22 11.24
C LEU A 14 9.30 2.13 10.98
N PHE A 15 9.75 2.46 9.78
CA PHE A 15 11.18 2.46 9.43
C PHE A 15 12.01 3.45 10.26
N GLU A 16 11.40 4.47 10.82
CA GLU A 16 12.08 5.44 11.68
C GLU A 16 12.33 4.91 13.10
N ILE A 17 11.53 3.94 13.58
CA ILE A 17 11.60 3.45 14.98
C ILE A 17 12.10 2.02 15.07
N GLU A 18 11.74 1.15 14.10
CA GLU A 18 12.15 -0.24 14.13
C GLU A 18 13.67 -0.39 13.91
N PRO A 19 14.36 -1.26 14.64
CA PRO A 19 15.80 -1.47 14.47
C PRO A 19 16.09 -2.31 13.21
N LEU A 20 15.79 -1.73 12.04
CA LEU A 20 15.90 -2.37 10.75
C LEU A 20 17.37 -2.57 10.33
N THR A 21 17.81 -3.81 10.27
CA THR A 21 19.08 -4.17 9.61
C THR A 21 18.86 -4.60 8.17
N SER A 22 17.78 -5.35 7.91
CA SER A 22 17.34 -5.78 6.59
C SER A 22 15.83 -5.96 6.57
N ALA A 23 15.15 -5.56 5.48
CA ALA A 23 13.72 -5.68 5.34
C ALA A 23 13.31 -6.27 3.98
N LEU A 24 12.33 -7.17 4.01
CA LEU A 24 11.64 -7.65 2.81
C LEU A 24 10.18 -7.21 2.85
N ILE A 25 9.77 -6.43 1.84
CA ILE A 25 8.42 -5.93 1.71
C ILE A 25 7.68 -6.68 0.62
N PHE A 26 6.56 -7.27 0.96
CA PHE A 26 5.70 -7.95 -0.01
C PHE A 26 4.60 -7.04 -0.53
N VAL A 27 4.55 -6.88 -1.86
CA VAL A 27 3.56 -6.10 -2.60
C VAL A 27 2.85 -7.02 -3.60
N ARG A 28 1.57 -6.77 -3.84
CA ARG A 28 0.73 -7.62 -4.69
C ARG A 28 1.11 -7.58 -6.16
N THR A 29 1.50 -6.42 -6.69
CA THR A 29 1.71 -6.20 -8.13
C THR A 29 3.17 -5.92 -8.48
N ARG A 30 3.59 -6.30 -9.68
CA ARG A 30 4.94 -6.00 -10.22
C ARG A 30 5.19 -4.49 -10.30
N LEU A 31 4.22 -3.74 -10.81
CA LEU A 31 4.31 -2.27 -10.89
C LEU A 31 4.48 -1.66 -9.51
N GLY A 32 3.66 -2.07 -8.55
CA GLY A 32 3.74 -1.58 -7.16
C GLY A 32 5.08 -1.85 -6.49
N THR A 33 5.84 -2.91 -6.90
CA THR A 33 7.19 -3.12 -6.36
C THR A 33 8.15 -2.01 -6.76
N GLY A 34 8.12 -1.61 -8.04
CA GLY A 34 8.98 -0.54 -8.56
C GLY A 34 8.62 0.84 -7.98
N GLU A 35 7.32 1.14 -7.93
CA GLU A 35 6.81 2.39 -7.36
C GLU A 35 7.20 2.54 -5.89
N LEU A 36 6.97 1.50 -5.08
CA LEU A 36 7.30 1.53 -3.65
C LEU A 36 8.81 1.62 -3.41
N ALA A 37 9.63 0.88 -4.14
CA ALA A 37 11.09 0.93 -4.02
C ALA A 37 11.63 2.32 -4.37
N THR A 38 11.14 2.93 -5.45
CA THR A 38 11.53 4.28 -5.88
C THR A 38 11.15 5.32 -4.82
N GLU A 39 9.93 5.23 -4.28
CA GLU A 39 9.45 6.19 -3.28
C GLU A 39 10.20 6.05 -1.94
N LEU A 40 10.53 4.82 -1.51
CA LEU A 40 11.36 4.58 -0.33
C LEU A 40 12.77 5.15 -0.50
N THR A 41 13.39 4.91 -1.67
CA THR A 41 14.73 5.44 -1.96
C THR A 41 14.74 6.96 -1.97
N ARG A 42 13.70 7.59 -2.54
CA ARG A 42 13.55 9.06 -2.52
C ARG A 42 13.41 9.61 -1.10
N ARG A 43 12.85 8.81 -0.17
CA ARG A 43 12.75 9.14 1.26
C ARG A 43 13.99 8.80 2.07
N GLY A 44 15.08 8.38 1.42
CA GLY A 44 16.35 8.06 2.08
C GLY A 44 16.42 6.65 2.68
N PHE A 45 15.51 5.76 2.29
CA PHE A 45 15.59 4.33 2.61
C PHE A 45 16.05 3.56 1.37
N PRO A 46 17.34 3.18 1.26
CA PRO A 46 17.86 2.49 0.08
C PRO A 46 17.08 1.19 -0.17
N ALA A 47 16.28 1.17 -1.22
CA ALA A 47 15.37 0.08 -1.57
C ALA A 47 15.49 -0.29 -3.03
N GLU A 48 15.36 -1.59 -3.35
CA GLU A 48 15.31 -2.11 -4.71
C GLU A 48 14.12 -3.03 -4.90
N SER A 49 13.59 -3.04 -6.13
CA SER A 49 12.49 -3.92 -6.50
C SER A 49 12.98 -5.27 -7.00
N LEU A 50 12.24 -6.33 -6.63
CA LEU A 50 12.45 -7.68 -7.13
C LEU A 50 11.14 -8.25 -7.65
N ASN A 51 11.02 -8.34 -8.98
CA ASN A 51 9.83 -8.87 -9.65
C ASN A 51 10.19 -9.73 -10.85
N GLY A 52 9.20 -10.31 -11.52
CA GLY A 52 9.41 -11.23 -12.63
C GLY A 52 9.89 -10.60 -13.94
N ASP A 53 9.94 -9.27 -14.02
CA ASP A 53 10.36 -8.55 -15.24
C ASP A 53 11.88 -8.29 -15.25
N LEU A 54 12.56 -8.55 -14.14
CA LEU A 54 14.02 -8.43 -14.06
C LEU A 54 14.71 -9.57 -14.81
N SER A 55 15.77 -9.23 -15.56
CA SER A 55 16.69 -10.24 -16.08
C SER A 55 17.38 -11.00 -14.94
N GLN A 56 17.86 -12.21 -15.20
CA GLN A 56 18.58 -12.99 -14.20
C GLN A 56 19.78 -12.25 -13.62
N GLU A 57 20.53 -11.55 -14.48
CA GLU A 57 21.68 -10.75 -14.04
C GLU A 57 21.28 -9.58 -13.13
N ALA A 58 20.20 -8.87 -13.47
CA ALA A 58 19.67 -7.78 -12.64
C ALA A 58 19.21 -8.31 -11.29
N ARG A 59 18.53 -9.47 -11.28
CA ARG A 59 18.08 -10.15 -10.07
C ARG A 59 19.27 -10.50 -9.15
N GLU A 60 20.31 -11.15 -9.68
CA GLU A 60 21.49 -11.53 -8.91
C GLU A 60 22.25 -10.31 -8.38
N ARG A 61 22.35 -9.24 -9.17
CA ARG A 61 22.94 -7.98 -8.74
C ARG A 61 22.19 -7.37 -7.57
N THR A 62 20.87 -7.28 -7.64
CA THR A 62 20.01 -6.76 -6.57
C THR A 62 20.17 -7.59 -5.29
N LEU A 63 20.18 -8.92 -5.41
CA LEU A 63 20.39 -9.82 -4.29
C LEU A 63 21.78 -9.64 -3.65
N ASN A 64 22.82 -9.44 -4.46
CA ASN A 64 24.16 -9.17 -3.97
C ASN A 64 24.26 -7.83 -3.23
N TRP A 65 23.59 -6.79 -3.71
CA TRP A 65 23.52 -5.51 -3.00
C TRP A 65 22.81 -5.65 -1.65
N PHE A 66 21.74 -6.42 -1.59
CA PHE A 66 21.03 -6.70 -0.34
C PHE A 66 21.89 -7.51 0.65
N ARG A 67 22.54 -8.60 0.20
CA ARG A 67 23.46 -9.40 1.04
C ARG A 67 24.65 -8.59 1.57
N LYS A 68 25.14 -7.63 0.80
CA LYS A 68 26.24 -6.73 1.20
C LYS A 68 25.77 -5.51 2.01
N ASN A 69 24.49 -5.43 2.37
CA ASN A 69 23.88 -4.27 3.04
C ASN A 69 24.07 -2.93 2.29
N THR A 70 24.34 -2.98 0.98
CA THR A 70 24.34 -1.77 0.13
C THR A 70 22.94 -1.20 0.02
N ILE A 71 21.93 -2.06 -0.05
CA ILE A 71 20.52 -1.73 0.14
C ILE A 71 19.99 -2.46 1.37
N LYS A 72 19.11 -1.81 2.11
CA LYS A 72 18.52 -2.39 3.33
C LYS A 72 17.12 -2.94 3.10
N VAL A 73 16.46 -2.53 2.02
CA VAL A 73 15.06 -2.88 1.74
C VAL A 73 14.95 -3.54 0.38
N LEU A 74 14.29 -4.69 0.36
CA LEU A 74 13.93 -5.39 -0.85
C LEU A 74 12.40 -5.40 -0.98
N VAL A 75 11.88 -4.91 -2.10
CA VAL A 75 10.43 -4.91 -2.37
C VAL A 75 10.11 -5.96 -3.41
N ALA A 76 9.32 -6.96 -3.07
CA ALA A 76 9.11 -8.14 -3.91
C ALA A 76 7.64 -8.55 -4.05
N THR A 77 7.33 -9.24 -5.16
CA THR A 77 6.11 -10.05 -5.28
C THR A 77 6.34 -11.46 -4.77
N ASP A 78 5.29 -12.18 -4.40
CA ASP A 78 5.38 -13.58 -3.95
C ASP A 78 6.11 -14.48 -4.94
N VAL A 79 5.84 -14.31 -6.24
CA VAL A 79 6.45 -15.11 -7.30
C VAL A 79 7.97 -14.87 -7.36
N ALA A 80 8.38 -13.62 -7.26
CA ALA A 80 9.80 -13.26 -7.31
C ALA A 80 10.55 -13.66 -6.03
N ALA A 81 9.87 -13.67 -4.90
CA ALA A 81 10.44 -14.06 -3.62
C ALA A 81 10.57 -15.58 -3.42
N ARG A 82 9.89 -16.39 -4.25
CA ARG A 82 10.05 -17.84 -4.21
C ARG A 82 11.43 -18.27 -4.69
N GLY A 83 12.04 -19.21 -3.97
CA GLY A 83 13.38 -19.72 -4.30
C GLY A 83 14.51 -18.71 -4.07
N LEU A 84 14.24 -17.59 -3.41
CA LEU A 84 15.30 -16.72 -2.94
C LEU A 84 16.01 -17.38 -1.78
N ASP A 85 17.32 -17.53 -1.95
CA ASP A 85 18.26 -17.84 -0.87
C ASP A 85 18.55 -16.53 -0.10
N ILE A 86 17.52 -15.98 0.51
CA ILE A 86 17.58 -14.84 1.42
C ILE A 86 16.83 -15.26 2.68
N ASP A 87 17.57 -15.71 3.63
CA ASP A 87 17.10 -16.07 4.95
C ASP A 87 17.72 -15.11 5.97
N ASP A 88 17.18 -15.10 7.16
CA ASP A 88 17.67 -14.28 8.28
C ASP A 88 17.47 -12.76 8.08
N ILE A 89 16.36 -12.39 7.46
CA ILE A 89 15.94 -11.00 7.33
C ILE A 89 15.41 -10.52 8.69
N SER A 90 15.83 -9.35 9.15
CA SER A 90 15.37 -8.82 10.43
C SER A 90 13.85 -8.52 10.44
N HIS A 91 13.32 -7.99 9.33
CA HIS A 91 11.93 -7.59 9.22
C HIS A 91 11.26 -8.03 7.92
N VAL A 92 10.06 -8.58 8.04
CA VAL A 92 9.17 -8.86 6.90
C VAL A 92 7.95 -7.94 6.98
N PHE A 93 7.69 -7.19 5.91
CA PHE A 93 6.51 -6.35 5.80
C PHE A 93 5.54 -6.93 4.77
N ASN A 94 4.33 -7.26 5.20
CA ASN A 94 3.23 -7.49 4.28
C ASN A 94 2.56 -6.13 4.00
N TYR A 95 3.08 -5.39 3.02
CA TYR A 95 2.47 -4.14 2.55
C TYR A 95 1.07 -4.40 2.00
N ASP A 96 0.92 -5.49 1.24
CA ASP A 96 -0.36 -6.08 0.90
C ASP A 96 -0.45 -7.49 1.50
N LEU A 97 -1.59 -7.82 2.11
CA LEU A 97 -1.85 -9.18 2.52
C LEU A 97 -1.87 -10.11 1.30
N PRO A 98 -1.39 -11.35 1.42
CA PRO A 98 -1.47 -12.33 0.34
C PRO A 98 -2.93 -12.73 0.09
N ASP A 99 -3.25 -13.16 -1.12
CA ASP A 99 -4.62 -13.60 -1.47
C ASP A 99 -5.02 -14.90 -0.76
N TYR A 100 -4.04 -15.72 -0.37
CA TYR A 100 -4.24 -17.00 0.32
C TYR A 100 -3.47 -17.04 1.65
N PRO A 101 -4.10 -17.49 2.75
CA PRO A 101 -3.47 -17.53 4.07
C PRO A 101 -2.16 -18.34 4.12
N GLU A 102 -2.02 -19.39 3.30
CA GLU A 102 -0.83 -20.25 3.26
C GLU A 102 0.42 -19.48 2.82
N ILE A 103 0.25 -18.51 1.91
CA ILE A 103 1.34 -17.67 1.43
C ILE A 103 1.88 -16.78 2.55
N TYR A 104 1.03 -16.40 3.51
CA TYR A 104 1.45 -15.61 4.67
C TYR A 104 2.56 -16.31 5.46
N ILE A 105 2.42 -17.61 5.69
CA ILE A 105 3.43 -18.41 6.42
C ILE A 105 4.76 -18.43 5.64
N HIS A 106 4.72 -18.58 4.32
CA HIS A 106 5.92 -18.56 3.49
C HIS A 106 6.61 -17.19 3.48
N ARG A 107 5.86 -16.11 3.61
CA ARG A 107 6.41 -14.75 3.70
C ARG A 107 7.10 -14.52 5.04
N ILE A 108 6.40 -14.77 6.15
CA ILE A 108 6.96 -14.54 7.49
C ILE A 108 8.10 -15.49 7.80
N GLY A 109 8.12 -16.68 7.20
CA GLY A 109 9.23 -17.62 7.29
C GLY A 109 10.54 -17.14 6.63
N ARG A 110 10.66 -15.89 6.18
CA ARG A 110 11.93 -15.27 5.75
C ARG A 110 12.65 -14.57 6.89
N THR A 111 12.02 -14.45 8.03
CA THR A 111 12.60 -13.90 9.26
C THR A 111 12.51 -14.91 10.41
N GLY A 112 13.25 -14.68 11.47
CA GLY A 112 13.19 -15.52 12.68
C GLY A 112 13.72 -16.94 12.47
N ARG A 113 14.74 -17.14 11.63
CA ARG A 113 15.37 -18.44 11.37
C ARG A 113 16.64 -18.64 12.19
N ALA A 114 17.08 -19.88 12.29
CA ALA A 114 18.35 -20.28 12.93
C ALA A 114 18.50 -19.76 14.37
N GLY A 115 17.41 -19.59 15.12
CA GLY A 115 17.44 -19.08 16.50
C GLY A 115 17.48 -17.56 16.64
N ASN A 116 17.49 -16.83 15.53
CA ASN A 116 17.38 -15.37 15.55
C ASN A 116 15.94 -14.92 15.77
N THR A 117 15.77 -13.76 16.42
CA THR A 117 14.48 -13.08 16.53
C THR A 117 14.16 -12.34 15.24
N GLY A 118 12.92 -12.42 14.78
CA GLY A 118 12.46 -11.72 13.59
C GLY A 118 11.11 -11.05 13.79
N VAL A 119 10.88 -9.98 13.06
CA VAL A 119 9.63 -9.20 13.16
C VAL A 119 8.87 -9.31 11.85
N ALA A 120 7.57 -9.66 11.92
CA ALA A 120 6.68 -9.65 10.77
C ALA A 120 5.55 -8.64 10.99
N ILE A 121 5.48 -7.63 10.15
CA ILE A 121 4.50 -6.55 10.25
C ILE A 121 3.55 -6.60 9.06
N SER A 122 2.24 -6.50 9.31
CA SER A 122 1.23 -6.54 8.27
C SER A 122 0.37 -5.28 8.24
N MET A 123 0.30 -4.63 7.07
CA MET A 123 -0.56 -3.49 6.82
C MET A 123 -1.95 -3.98 6.44
N VAL A 124 -2.86 -3.97 7.40
CA VAL A 124 -4.23 -4.50 7.21
C VAL A 124 -5.21 -3.37 7.02
N THR A 125 -5.92 -3.38 5.89
CA THR A 125 -7.01 -2.44 5.65
C THR A 125 -8.34 -2.94 6.25
N PRO A 126 -9.33 -2.06 6.47
CA PRO A 126 -10.65 -2.48 6.96
C PRO A 126 -11.34 -3.55 6.10
N ARG A 127 -11.06 -3.56 4.79
CA ARG A 127 -11.61 -4.55 3.84
C ARG A 127 -10.98 -5.93 3.99
N GLU A 128 -9.76 -6.00 4.48
CA GLU A 128 -8.98 -7.24 4.63
C GLU A 128 -9.21 -7.96 5.97
N LYS A 129 -10.12 -7.46 6.85
CA LYS A 129 -10.43 -8.08 8.15
C LYS A 129 -10.81 -9.56 8.05
N ARG A 130 -11.52 -9.95 6.98
CA ARG A 130 -11.90 -11.36 6.77
C ARG A 130 -10.68 -12.24 6.51
N LEU A 131 -9.79 -11.77 5.64
CA LEU A 131 -8.54 -12.46 5.31
C LEU A 131 -7.62 -12.54 6.52
N LEU A 132 -7.52 -11.46 7.32
CA LEU A 132 -6.78 -11.47 8.58
C LEU A 132 -7.25 -12.60 9.51
N ARG A 133 -8.56 -12.75 9.72
CA ARG A 133 -9.11 -13.83 10.55
C ARG A 133 -8.81 -15.23 10.00
N GLN A 134 -8.77 -15.40 8.68
CA GLN A 134 -8.37 -16.66 8.05
C GLN A 134 -6.90 -16.97 8.31
N ILE A 135 -6.01 -15.97 8.22
CA ILE A 135 -4.59 -16.08 8.57
C ILE A 135 -4.43 -16.47 10.04
N GLU A 136 -5.07 -15.74 10.97
CA GLU A 136 -5.03 -16.05 12.42
C GLU A 136 -5.52 -17.46 12.73
N SER A 137 -6.58 -17.90 12.05
CA SER A 137 -7.09 -19.29 12.19
C SER A 137 -6.08 -20.32 11.71
N LEU A 138 -5.35 -20.05 10.62
CA LEU A 138 -4.35 -20.95 10.07
C LEU A 138 -3.11 -21.06 10.98
N ILE A 139 -2.61 -19.92 11.46
CA ILE A 139 -1.44 -19.87 12.36
C ILE A 139 -1.80 -20.25 13.81
N ARG A 140 -3.09 -20.41 14.13
CA ARG A 140 -3.65 -20.75 15.44
C ARG A 140 -3.27 -19.79 16.56
N GLN A 141 -3.03 -18.54 16.23
CA GLN A 141 -2.77 -17.48 17.21
C GLN A 141 -3.23 -16.12 16.64
N PRO A 142 -3.70 -15.20 17.52
CA PRO A 142 -4.06 -13.87 17.11
C PRO A 142 -2.80 -13.05 16.76
N LEU A 143 -2.91 -12.19 15.73
CA LEU A 143 -1.88 -11.21 15.42
C LEU A 143 -2.00 -10.01 16.37
N ILE A 144 -0.87 -9.58 16.90
CA ILE A 144 -0.83 -8.45 17.83
C ILE A 144 -1.11 -7.16 17.06
N LYS A 145 -2.15 -6.44 17.46
CA LYS A 145 -2.43 -5.11 16.90
C LYS A 145 -1.48 -4.10 17.52
N SER A 146 -0.61 -3.53 16.70
CA SER A 146 0.27 -2.42 17.10
C SER A 146 -0.33 -1.06 16.69
N THR A 147 0.02 -0.02 17.42
CA THR A 147 -0.24 1.37 17.07
C THR A 147 0.91 1.88 16.20
N LEU A 148 0.59 2.76 15.25
CA LEU A 148 1.63 3.43 14.49
C LEU A 148 2.32 4.49 15.36
N PRO A 149 3.64 4.68 15.19
CA PRO A 149 4.35 5.74 15.86
C PRO A 149 3.78 7.11 15.53
N THR A 150 3.64 7.95 16.54
CA THR A 150 3.26 9.35 16.38
C THR A 150 4.46 10.17 15.84
N GLU A 151 4.20 11.36 15.38
CA GLU A 151 5.29 12.27 14.97
C GLU A 151 6.21 12.62 16.14
N GLU A 152 5.66 12.73 17.34
CA GLU A 152 6.40 12.99 18.56
C GLU A 152 7.29 11.79 18.93
N ASP A 153 6.80 10.56 18.83
CA ASP A 153 7.60 9.36 19.07
C ASP A 153 8.79 9.29 18.13
N ILE A 154 8.59 9.61 16.84
CA ILE A 154 9.67 9.61 15.84
C ILE A 154 10.67 10.72 16.13
N ARG A 155 10.21 11.93 16.49
CA ARG A 155 11.08 13.03 16.86
C ARG A 155 11.96 12.67 18.06
N ASN A 156 11.33 12.15 19.11
CA ASN A 156 12.03 11.74 20.33
C ASN A 156 13.04 10.62 20.03
N HIS A 157 12.68 9.65 19.16
CA HIS A 157 13.59 8.59 18.76
C HIS A 157 14.83 9.13 18.04
N ARG A 158 14.66 10.01 17.06
CA ARG A 158 15.76 10.67 16.33
C ARG A 158 16.64 11.50 17.25
N GLU A 159 16.05 12.22 18.18
CA GLU A 159 16.80 13.02 19.17
C GLU A 159 17.63 12.14 20.09
N ASN A 160 17.04 11.06 20.59
CA ASN A 160 17.75 10.11 21.42
C ASN A 160 18.90 9.41 20.67
N GLU A 161 18.66 8.98 19.42
CA GLU A 161 19.70 8.38 18.58
C GLU A 161 20.87 9.35 18.35
N LEU A 162 20.57 10.61 18.04
CA LEU A 162 21.60 11.64 17.89
C LEU A 162 22.40 11.83 19.17
N LEU A 163 21.72 11.93 20.32
CA LEU A 163 22.41 12.09 21.61
C LEU A 163 23.27 10.88 21.98
N GLU A 164 22.78 9.66 21.71
CA GLU A 164 23.60 8.45 21.91
C GLU A 164 24.83 8.44 20.99
N ASN A 165 24.70 8.84 19.73
CA ASN A 165 25.83 8.98 18.81
C ASN A 165 26.83 10.03 19.32
N VAL A 166 26.39 11.16 19.84
CA VAL A 166 27.26 12.16 20.45
C VAL A 166 28.01 11.59 21.67
N LYS A 167 27.32 10.84 22.55
CA LYS A 167 27.97 10.19 23.71
C LYS A 167 29.06 9.21 23.27
N VAL A 168 28.81 8.42 22.22
CA VAL A 168 29.81 7.49 21.66
C VAL A 168 31.05 8.24 21.16
N TRP A 169 30.88 9.37 20.46
CA TRP A 169 32.01 10.18 20.01
C TRP A 169 32.75 10.83 21.17
N LEU A 170 32.05 11.35 22.19
CA LEU A 170 32.65 11.89 23.40
C LEU A 170 33.52 10.83 24.11
N ALA A 171 33.01 9.60 24.23
CA ALA A 171 33.78 8.50 24.83
C ALA A 171 35.04 8.12 24.04
N ARG A 172 34.98 8.23 22.68
CA ARG A 172 36.14 7.93 21.80
C ARG A 172 37.23 8.99 21.87
N GLY A 173 36.93 10.22 22.22
CA GLY A 173 37.86 11.33 22.34
C GLY A 173 38.55 11.76 21.04
N ARG A 174 38.08 11.32 19.87
CA ARG A 174 38.70 11.58 18.55
C ARG A 174 38.06 12.76 17.85
N TYR A 175 38.11 13.94 18.49
CA TYR A 175 37.52 15.19 17.97
C TYR A 175 38.42 16.43 18.27
N ALA A 176 39.74 16.23 18.25
CA ALA A 176 40.69 17.31 18.55
C ALA A 176 40.52 18.48 17.56
N ARG A 177 40.37 18.20 16.27
CA ARG A 177 40.20 19.22 15.23
C ARG A 177 38.88 20.00 15.40
N GLU A 178 37.80 19.31 15.70
CA GLU A 178 36.49 19.94 15.96
C GLU A 178 36.52 20.79 17.20
N ARG A 179 37.28 20.35 18.24
CA ARG A 179 37.51 21.17 19.46
C ARG A 179 38.26 22.47 19.17
N GLU A 180 39.25 22.44 18.27
CA GLU A 180 39.98 23.66 17.85
C GLU A 180 39.05 24.61 17.08
N MET A 181 38.13 24.07 16.26
CA MET A 181 37.13 24.89 15.58
C MET A 181 36.17 25.55 16.56
N VAL A 182 35.72 24.83 17.58
CA VAL A 182 34.87 25.38 18.65
C VAL A 182 35.64 26.44 19.45
N ALA A 183 36.93 26.20 19.79
CA ALA A 183 37.74 27.14 20.52
C ALA A 183 37.84 28.49 19.80
N ARG A 184 38.01 28.51 18.47
CA ARG A 184 38.02 29.76 17.68
C ARG A 184 36.70 30.50 17.77
N LEU A 185 35.55 29.82 17.69
CA LEU A 185 34.25 30.47 17.83
C LEU A 185 34.05 31.07 19.24
N VAL A 186 34.59 30.39 20.27
CA VAL A 186 34.59 30.94 21.64
C VAL A 186 35.46 32.19 21.75
N GLU A 187 36.65 32.21 21.11
CA GLU A 187 37.51 33.40 21.04
C GLU A 187 36.83 34.57 20.31
N GLU A 188 35.97 34.28 19.35
CA GLU A 188 35.10 35.25 18.65
C GLU A 188 33.94 35.77 19.52
N GLY A 189 33.76 35.20 20.74
CA GLY A 189 32.77 35.65 21.72
C GLY A 189 31.45 34.86 21.73
N HIS A 190 31.37 33.72 21.01
CA HIS A 190 30.19 32.87 21.03
C HIS A 190 30.16 31.96 22.26
N ASP A 191 28.96 31.73 22.82
CA ASP A 191 28.76 30.85 23.95
C ASP A 191 28.93 29.36 23.52
N PRO A 192 29.69 28.53 24.24
CA PRO A 192 29.87 27.12 23.89
C PRO A 192 28.57 26.32 23.79
N LEU A 193 27.54 26.65 24.58
CA LEU A 193 26.24 25.98 24.53
C LEU A 193 25.50 26.35 23.24
N GLU A 194 25.55 27.59 22.81
CA GLU A 194 24.96 28.03 21.55
C GLU A 194 25.66 27.41 20.34
N ILE A 195 27.00 27.29 20.39
CA ILE A 195 27.76 26.54 19.35
C ILE A 195 27.34 25.11 19.29
N ALA A 196 27.19 24.41 20.42
CA ALA A 196 26.71 23.01 20.46
C ALA A 196 25.31 22.91 19.94
N ALA A 197 24.39 23.78 20.32
CA ALA A 197 23.01 23.80 19.83
C ALA A 197 22.94 23.99 18.30
N ALA A 198 23.74 24.91 17.77
CA ALA A 198 23.85 25.14 16.33
C ALA A 198 24.42 23.95 15.59
N ALA A 199 25.45 23.27 16.14
CA ALA A 199 26.04 22.07 15.57
C ALA A 199 25.03 20.90 15.54
N LEU A 200 24.28 20.67 16.61
CA LEU A 200 23.22 19.67 16.66
C LEU A 200 22.11 19.97 15.64
N LYS A 201 21.74 21.25 15.49
CA LYS A 201 20.77 21.67 14.48
C LYS A 201 21.25 21.40 13.05
N LEU A 202 22.54 21.61 12.77
CA LEU A 202 23.14 21.29 11.47
C LEU A 202 23.19 19.78 11.24
N ALA A 203 23.54 19.00 12.27
CA ALA A 203 23.53 17.52 12.20
C ALA A 203 22.14 16.95 11.89
N ARG A 204 21.06 17.65 12.26
CA ARG A 204 19.67 17.30 11.97
C ARG A 204 19.15 17.85 10.63
N ALA A 205 19.97 18.48 9.81
CA ALA A 205 19.52 19.08 8.55
C ALA A 205 18.87 18.06 7.60
N ASP A 206 19.36 16.83 7.61
CA ASP A 206 18.85 15.72 6.78
C ASP A 206 17.44 15.24 7.20
N GLU A 207 16.99 15.56 8.42
CA GLU A 207 15.63 15.23 8.86
C GLU A 207 14.56 15.92 8.00
N LYS A 208 14.85 17.09 7.42
CA LYS A 208 13.95 17.75 6.48
C LYS A 208 13.72 16.99 5.18
N GLN A 209 14.66 16.11 4.81
CA GLN A 209 14.55 15.27 3.62
C GLN A 209 13.65 14.04 3.86
N ARG A 210 13.30 13.77 5.13
CA ARG A 210 12.40 12.68 5.54
C ARG A 210 11.12 13.22 6.18
N PRO A 211 10.26 13.94 5.42
CA PRO A 211 9.01 14.44 5.97
C PRO A 211 8.12 13.27 6.36
N LEU A 212 7.50 13.36 7.53
CA LEU A 212 6.54 12.36 7.99
C LEU A 212 5.24 12.51 7.20
N GLY A 213 4.74 11.40 6.65
CA GLY A 213 3.44 11.37 6.00
C GLY A 213 2.31 11.41 7.04
N GLU A 214 1.26 12.15 6.74
CA GLU A 214 0.04 12.10 7.54
C GLU A 214 -0.61 10.71 7.42
N VAL A 215 -1.13 10.21 8.53
CA VAL A 215 -1.89 8.96 8.59
C VAL A 215 -3.25 9.30 9.17
N SER A 216 -4.29 9.08 8.37
CA SER A 216 -5.66 9.34 8.77
C SER A 216 -6.17 8.24 9.74
N GLU A 217 -7.08 8.62 10.63
CA GLU A 217 -7.74 7.64 11.50
C GLU A 217 -8.51 6.61 10.67
N VAL A 218 -8.31 5.35 11.02
CA VAL A 218 -9.07 4.24 10.42
C VAL A 218 -10.47 4.26 11.03
N GLN A 219 -11.46 4.71 10.29
CA GLN A 219 -12.85 4.54 10.67
C GLN A 219 -13.20 3.06 10.58
N ASP A 220 -13.27 2.41 11.73
CA ASP A 220 -13.89 1.09 11.83
C ASP A 220 -15.34 1.25 11.39
N ALA A 221 -15.68 0.71 10.23
CA ALA A 221 -17.08 0.57 9.86
C ALA A 221 -17.72 -0.28 10.98
N SER A 222 -18.39 0.40 11.90
CA SER A 222 -19.13 -0.24 12.98
C SER A 222 -19.98 -1.34 12.36
N PRO A 223 -19.98 -2.57 12.92
CA PRO A 223 -20.92 -3.57 12.47
C PRO A 223 -22.30 -2.96 12.64
N ARG A 224 -23.04 -2.75 11.56
CA ARG A 224 -24.44 -2.35 11.64
C ARG A 224 -25.09 -3.34 12.59
N ARG A 225 -25.36 -2.90 13.82
CA ARG A 225 -26.14 -3.63 14.81
C ARG A 225 -27.47 -3.93 14.14
N TYR A 226 -27.68 -5.17 13.75
CA TYR A 226 -29.00 -5.67 13.46
C TYR A 226 -29.77 -5.62 14.78
N GLU A 227 -30.46 -4.50 15.02
CA GLU A 227 -31.51 -4.45 16.02
C GLU A 227 -32.58 -5.43 15.57
N LYS A 228 -32.66 -6.57 16.27
CA LYS A 228 -33.84 -7.41 16.26
C LYS A 228 -34.97 -6.62 16.94
N GLY A 229 -35.70 -5.87 16.16
CA GLY A 229 -36.86 -5.11 16.59
C GLY A 229 -37.98 -5.20 15.58
N GLY A 230 -39.00 -6.02 15.89
CA GLY A 230 -40.37 -5.81 15.54
C GLY A 230 -40.79 -5.95 14.05
N LYS A 231 -41.45 -7.06 13.77
CA LYS A 231 -42.33 -7.25 12.61
C LYS A 231 -43.15 -5.98 12.28
N ARG A 232 -42.86 -5.37 11.14
CA ARG A 232 -43.90 -4.69 10.31
C ARG A 232 -43.49 -4.80 8.86
N SER A 233 -44.32 -5.51 8.11
CA SER A 233 -44.28 -5.69 6.68
C SER A 233 -44.31 -4.36 5.95
N SER A 234 -43.29 -4.08 5.17
CA SER A 234 -43.45 -3.32 3.92
C SER A 234 -42.39 -3.82 2.94
N HIS A 235 -42.85 -4.59 1.97
CA HIS A 235 -42.13 -4.86 0.74
C HIS A 235 -41.76 -3.50 0.12
N ARG A 236 -40.51 -3.08 0.28
CA ARG A 236 -39.82 -2.19 -0.63
C ARG A 236 -38.60 -2.90 -1.13
N SER A 237 -38.63 -3.18 -2.42
CA SER A 237 -37.66 -3.96 -3.15
C SER A 237 -36.24 -3.38 -3.03
N TYR A 238 -35.26 -4.27 -2.90
CA TYR A 238 -33.81 -4.00 -2.92
C TYR A 238 -33.32 -3.48 -4.30
N GLU A 239 -34.20 -3.29 -5.25
CA GLU A 239 -33.91 -2.91 -6.64
C GLU A 239 -33.66 -1.41 -6.86
N ASP A 240 -34.09 -0.53 -5.96
CA ASP A 240 -34.12 0.92 -6.24
C ASP A 240 -32.86 1.70 -5.84
N ARG A 241 -31.81 1.07 -5.32
CA ARG A 241 -30.58 1.77 -4.91
C ARG A 241 -29.36 1.58 -5.81
N GLU A 242 -29.42 0.67 -6.77
CA GLU A 242 -28.32 0.43 -7.72
C GLU A 242 -28.52 1.09 -9.09
N THR A 243 -29.67 1.72 -9.33
CA THR A 243 -30.09 2.19 -10.65
C THR A 243 -29.58 3.58 -11.04
N VAL A 244 -29.07 4.37 -10.12
CA VAL A 244 -28.58 5.73 -10.39
C VAL A 244 -27.06 5.76 -10.46
N SER A 245 -26.49 6.38 -11.50
CA SER A 245 -25.06 6.64 -11.58
C SER A 245 -24.64 7.61 -10.47
N HIS A 246 -23.52 7.31 -9.80
CA HIS A 246 -22.94 8.17 -8.76
C HIS A 246 -21.88 9.13 -9.29
N GLU A 247 -21.57 9.05 -10.59
CA GLU A 247 -20.61 9.95 -11.23
C GLU A 247 -21.33 11.14 -11.88
N PRO A 248 -20.97 12.39 -11.57
CA PRO A 248 -21.61 13.55 -12.18
C PRO A 248 -21.48 13.54 -13.71
N GLY A 249 -22.60 13.74 -14.42
CA GLY A 249 -22.63 13.74 -15.89
C GLY A 249 -22.66 12.36 -16.55
N MET A 250 -22.86 11.29 -15.77
CA MET A 250 -23.04 9.92 -16.27
C MET A 250 -24.48 9.43 -16.10
N VAL A 251 -24.95 8.63 -17.04
CA VAL A 251 -26.24 7.93 -17.00
C VAL A 251 -25.98 6.43 -16.90
N ARG A 252 -26.69 5.77 -15.99
CA ARG A 252 -26.59 4.34 -15.82
C ARG A 252 -27.54 3.61 -16.76
N LEU A 253 -26.99 2.65 -17.50
CA LEU A 253 -27.72 1.78 -18.41
C LEU A 253 -27.63 0.33 -17.92
N ASN A 254 -28.70 -0.43 -18.19
CA ASN A 254 -28.81 -1.85 -17.83
C ASN A 254 -28.81 -2.70 -19.09
N LEU A 255 -27.92 -3.68 -19.14
CA LEU A 255 -27.80 -4.69 -20.20
C LEU A 255 -28.36 -6.01 -19.67
N ASN A 256 -29.14 -6.72 -20.48
CA ASN A 256 -29.77 -7.99 -20.14
C ASN A 256 -28.82 -9.20 -20.08
N LEU A 257 -27.52 -9.00 -20.17
CA LEU A 257 -26.50 -10.05 -20.03
C LEU A 257 -25.65 -9.82 -18.78
N GLY A 258 -25.28 -10.91 -18.10
CA GLY A 258 -24.47 -10.88 -16.88
C GLY A 258 -23.42 -11.99 -16.86
N ARG A 259 -22.88 -12.26 -15.69
CA ARG A 259 -21.77 -13.22 -15.48
C ARG A 259 -22.10 -14.65 -15.97
N ILE A 260 -23.35 -15.08 -15.81
CA ILE A 260 -23.78 -16.43 -16.29
C ILE A 260 -23.71 -16.58 -17.81
N HIS A 261 -23.67 -15.45 -18.55
CA HIS A 261 -23.55 -15.42 -20.01
C HIS A 261 -22.07 -15.32 -20.47
N GLY A 262 -21.10 -15.37 -19.55
CA GLY A 262 -19.67 -15.38 -19.85
C GLY A 262 -19.11 -14.04 -20.31
N ILE A 263 -19.84 -12.93 -20.14
CA ILE A 263 -19.38 -11.59 -20.58
C ILE A 263 -18.30 -11.02 -19.67
N ARG A 264 -17.39 -10.24 -20.26
CA ARG A 264 -16.31 -9.55 -19.58
C ARG A 264 -16.46 -8.02 -19.75
N PRO A 265 -15.87 -7.20 -18.89
CA PRO A 265 -15.92 -5.74 -19.03
C PRO A 265 -15.47 -5.24 -20.41
N ASN A 266 -14.44 -5.82 -20.99
CA ASN A 266 -13.93 -5.46 -22.30
C ASN A 266 -14.95 -5.74 -23.44
N ASP A 267 -15.74 -6.79 -23.31
CA ASP A 267 -16.78 -7.13 -24.29
C ASP A 267 -17.89 -6.07 -24.27
N VAL A 268 -18.24 -5.56 -23.09
CA VAL A 268 -19.25 -4.51 -22.92
C VAL A 268 -18.73 -3.20 -23.50
N VAL A 269 -17.48 -2.79 -23.16
CA VAL A 269 -16.85 -1.57 -23.70
C VAL A 269 -16.74 -1.65 -25.22
N GLY A 270 -16.20 -2.75 -25.75
CA GLY A 270 -15.99 -2.93 -27.17
C GLY A 270 -17.31 -2.86 -27.96
N THR A 271 -18.34 -3.54 -27.47
CA THR A 271 -19.66 -3.56 -28.14
C THR A 271 -20.34 -2.20 -28.13
N ILE A 272 -20.38 -1.52 -26.99
CA ILE A 272 -21.00 -0.20 -26.89
C ILE A 272 -20.22 0.83 -27.71
N ALA A 273 -18.89 0.85 -27.59
CA ALA A 273 -18.02 1.79 -28.31
C ALA A 273 -18.17 1.63 -29.82
N PHE A 274 -18.14 0.39 -30.33
CA PHE A 274 -18.22 0.10 -31.75
C PHE A 274 -19.60 0.47 -32.35
N HIS A 275 -20.69 0.01 -31.75
CA HIS A 275 -22.03 0.20 -32.33
C HIS A 275 -22.58 1.63 -32.12
N ALA A 276 -22.25 2.28 -31.01
CA ALA A 276 -22.69 3.65 -30.73
C ALA A 276 -21.72 4.72 -31.27
N ASP A 277 -20.59 4.33 -31.85
CA ASP A 277 -19.52 5.20 -32.34
C ASP A 277 -19.11 6.23 -31.28
N ILE A 278 -18.68 5.72 -30.12
CA ILE A 278 -18.19 6.52 -29.00
C ILE A 278 -16.81 6.03 -28.53
N PRO A 279 -15.93 6.92 -28.05
CA PRO A 279 -14.64 6.50 -27.56
C PRO A 279 -14.78 5.58 -26.35
N GLY A 280 -14.20 4.36 -26.39
CA GLY A 280 -14.33 3.37 -25.33
C GLY A 280 -13.85 3.85 -23.96
N HIS A 281 -12.85 4.75 -23.92
CA HIS A 281 -12.34 5.34 -22.69
C HIS A 281 -13.32 6.29 -22.00
N THR A 282 -14.41 6.70 -22.67
CA THR A 282 -15.46 7.55 -22.08
C THR A 282 -16.51 6.75 -21.33
N ILE A 283 -16.53 5.42 -21.49
CA ILE A 283 -17.45 4.55 -20.75
C ILE A 283 -16.92 4.44 -19.31
N GLY A 284 -17.79 4.76 -18.36
CA GLY A 284 -17.46 4.78 -16.95
C GLY A 284 -17.51 3.39 -16.28
N LYS A 285 -18.02 3.36 -15.08
CA LYS A 285 -18.05 2.14 -14.26
C LYS A 285 -18.92 1.05 -14.87
N ILE A 286 -18.39 -0.20 -14.91
CA ILE A 286 -19.11 -1.38 -15.35
C ILE A 286 -19.27 -2.32 -14.16
N ASN A 287 -20.50 -2.71 -13.86
CA ASN A 287 -20.82 -3.63 -12.78
C ASN A 287 -21.57 -4.84 -13.34
N ILE A 288 -20.86 -5.97 -13.51
CA ILE A 288 -21.42 -7.21 -14.04
C ILE A 288 -22.03 -8.02 -12.89
N GLN A 289 -23.34 -8.10 -12.88
CA GLN A 289 -24.13 -8.94 -11.99
C GLN A 289 -24.30 -10.35 -12.58
N ASP A 290 -24.97 -11.24 -11.88
CA ASP A 290 -25.15 -12.62 -12.36
C ASP A 290 -25.96 -12.69 -13.66
N LYS A 291 -27.06 -11.94 -13.76
CA LYS A 291 -28.01 -11.98 -14.88
C LYS A 291 -28.02 -10.73 -15.77
N PHE A 292 -27.50 -9.60 -15.30
CA PHE A 292 -27.49 -8.31 -15.99
C PHE A 292 -26.20 -7.55 -15.71
N THR A 293 -25.97 -6.50 -16.50
CA THR A 293 -24.80 -5.62 -16.32
C THR A 293 -25.22 -4.19 -16.28
N LEU A 294 -24.73 -3.44 -15.32
CA LEU A 294 -24.87 -2.00 -15.24
C LEU A 294 -23.61 -1.31 -15.80
N VAL A 295 -23.81 -0.33 -16.67
CA VAL A 295 -22.73 0.47 -17.27
C VAL A 295 -23.07 1.94 -17.19
N ASP A 296 -22.09 2.74 -16.78
CA ASP A 296 -22.22 4.20 -16.74
C ASP A 296 -21.68 4.79 -18.05
N VAL A 297 -22.52 5.59 -18.74
CA VAL A 297 -22.19 6.22 -20.01
C VAL A 297 -22.40 7.73 -19.87
N PRO A 298 -21.51 8.59 -20.44
CA PRO A 298 -21.73 10.04 -20.39
C PRO A 298 -23.10 10.44 -20.94
N GLU A 299 -23.79 11.35 -20.26
CA GLU A 299 -25.14 11.79 -20.61
C GLU A 299 -25.25 12.21 -22.07
N LYS A 300 -24.24 12.90 -22.62
CA LYS A 300 -24.17 13.32 -24.03
C LYS A 300 -24.21 12.16 -25.03
N PHE A 301 -23.87 10.94 -24.61
CA PHE A 301 -23.86 9.74 -25.47
C PHE A 301 -24.98 8.77 -25.15
N ALA A 302 -25.69 8.92 -24.02
CA ALA A 302 -26.73 8.00 -23.58
C ALA A 302 -27.84 7.81 -24.60
N ALA A 303 -28.33 8.91 -25.21
CA ALA A 303 -29.33 8.88 -26.25
C ALA A 303 -28.88 8.12 -27.51
N ARG A 304 -27.59 8.25 -27.89
CA ARG A 304 -27.01 7.54 -29.04
C ARG A 304 -26.90 6.04 -28.77
N VAL A 305 -26.49 5.66 -27.57
CA VAL A 305 -26.42 4.26 -27.15
C VAL A 305 -27.81 3.63 -27.16
N LEU A 306 -28.82 4.29 -26.61
CA LEU A 306 -30.20 3.78 -26.57
C LEU A 306 -30.85 3.71 -27.96
N ALA A 307 -30.54 4.63 -28.87
CA ALA A 307 -31.06 4.62 -30.24
C ALA A 307 -30.57 3.41 -31.06
N LYS A 308 -29.45 2.79 -30.69
CA LYS A 308 -28.91 1.60 -31.36
C LYS A 308 -29.35 0.30 -30.69
N ASN A 309 -30.27 0.37 -29.74
CA ASN A 309 -30.79 -0.83 -29.06
C ASN A 309 -31.36 -1.84 -30.09
N GLY A 310 -31.03 -3.12 -29.89
CA GLY A 310 -31.36 -4.19 -30.82
C GLY A 310 -30.26 -4.54 -31.83
N ASN A 311 -29.22 -3.70 -31.96
CA ASN A 311 -28.07 -3.98 -32.84
C ASN A 311 -26.83 -4.47 -32.06
N TYR A 312 -26.92 -4.53 -30.75
CA TYR A 312 -25.78 -4.96 -29.92
C TYR A 312 -25.75 -6.48 -29.81
N SER A 313 -24.56 -7.06 -29.95
CA SER A 313 -24.35 -8.48 -29.70
C SER A 313 -23.02 -8.72 -28.98
N ILE A 314 -23.02 -9.58 -27.96
CA ILE A 314 -21.84 -10.03 -27.24
C ILE A 314 -21.84 -11.56 -27.30
N SER A 315 -20.76 -12.17 -27.79
CA SER A 315 -20.63 -13.64 -27.89
C SER A 315 -21.83 -14.32 -28.57
N GLN A 316 -22.31 -13.74 -29.69
CA GLN A 316 -23.49 -14.19 -30.46
C GLN A 316 -24.83 -14.08 -29.71
N GLN A 317 -24.88 -13.42 -28.56
CA GLN A 317 -26.12 -13.17 -27.84
C GLN A 317 -26.57 -11.71 -28.04
N MET A 318 -27.85 -11.51 -28.30
CA MET A 318 -28.42 -10.18 -28.47
C MET A 318 -28.45 -9.43 -27.13
N VAL A 319 -27.91 -8.22 -27.13
CA VAL A 319 -27.89 -7.34 -25.97
C VAL A 319 -29.01 -6.31 -26.09
N ASN A 320 -29.81 -6.23 -25.06
CA ASN A 320 -30.86 -5.22 -24.92
C ASN A 320 -30.42 -4.22 -23.84
N ILE A 321 -30.34 -2.95 -24.20
CA ILE A 321 -29.88 -1.87 -23.32
C ILE A 321 -31.07 -0.99 -22.95
N LYS A 322 -31.27 -0.75 -21.65
CA LYS A 322 -32.33 0.12 -21.12
C LYS A 322 -31.76 1.09 -20.10
N PRO A 323 -32.35 2.23 -19.85
CA PRO A 323 -32.04 3.02 -18.67
C PRO A 323 -32.22 2.17 -17.40
N ALA A 324 -31.30 2.29 -16.46
CA ALA A 324 -31.33 1.51 -15.20
C ALA A 324 -32.32 2.11 -14.20
#